data_e7861352db7801f875c56c5fc3a8784e
#
_entry.id   e7861352db7801f875c56c5fc3a8784e
#
_cell.length_a   1.000
_cell.length_b   1.000
_cell.length_c   1.000
_cell.angle_alpha   90.00
_cell.angle_beta   90.00
_cell.angle_gamma   90.00
#
_symmetry.space_group_name_H-M   'P 1'
#
loop_
_entity.id
_entity.type
_entity.pdbx_description
1 polymer ?
#
loop_
_entity_poly.entity_id
_entity_poly.type
_entity_poly.pdbx_seq_one_letter_code
_entity_poly.pdbx_strand_id
1 'polypeptide(L)' 'MYDGLMVMDYFDDCIIGIVKGIDNEDKVCYSFQQVIAKLMRDDDMTAEDALEHFHYNMMGSYVGENTPCFLFKEGDHG' A
#
# COMPACT_ATOMS: atom_id res chain seq x y z
N MET A 1 -12.20 -11.07 7.44
CA MET A 1 -12.58 -9.70 7.14
C MET A 1 -12.20 -9.27 5.71
N TYR A 2 -11.07 -9.68 5.24
CA TYR A 2 -10.62 -9.33 3.88
C TYR A 2 -10.72 -10.49 2.93
N ASP A 3 -11.72 -11.33 3.10
CA ASP A 3 -11.91 -12.50 2.25
C ASP A 3 -12.07 -12.08 0.79
N GLY A 4 -11.30 -12.70 -0.07
CA GLY A 4 -11.36 -12.41 -1.49
C GLY A 4 -10.61 -11.17 -1.92
N LEU A 5 -10.06 -10.41 -0.96
CA LEU A 5 -9.29 -9.22 -1.27
C LEU A 5 -7.80 -9.53 -1.16
N MET A 6 -7.02 -8.88 -2.00
CA MET A 6 -5.58 -9.01 -1.92
C MET A 6 -5.03 -8.14 -0.80
N VAL A 7 -4.19 -8.73 0.03
CA VAL A 7 -3.54 -7.99 1.12
C VAL A 7 -2.05 -8.22 1.03
N MET A 8 -1.30 -7.25 1.52
CA MET A 8 0.15 -7.37 1.59
C MET A 8 0.54 -7.82 2.99
N ASP A 9 1.17 -8.99 3.08
CA ASP A 9 1.67 -9.46 4.36
C ASP A 9 2.67 -8.46 4.91
N TYR A 10 2.76 -8.36 6.23
CA TYR A 10 3.71 -7.48 6.89
C TYR A 10 3.25 -6.03 6.98
N PHE A 11 2.32 -5.61 6.11
CA PHE A 11 1.86 -4.21 6.09
C PHE A 11 0.46 -4.04 6.62
N ASP A 12 0.00 -4.98 7.45
CA ASP A 12 -1.35 -4.92 8.00
C ASP A 12 -1.61 -3.63 8.77
N ASP A 13 -0.59 -3.12 9.45
CA ASP A 13 -0.72 -1.90 10.23
C ASP A 13 -0.73 -0.65 9.37
N CYS A 14 -0.55 -0.79 8.08
CA CYS A 14 -0.62 0.33 7.15
C CYS A 14 -1.98 0.42 6.47
N ILE A 15 -2.88 -0.53 6.73
CA ILE A 15 -4.22 -0.52 6.15
C ILE A 15 -5.04 0.58 6.78
N ILE A 16 -5.64 1.42 5.94
CA ILE A 16 -6.47 2.51 6.42
C ILE A 16 -7.94 2.35 6.07
N GLY A 17 -8.27 1.35 5.28
CA GLY A 17 -9.66 1.10 4.97
C GLY A 17 -9.83 0.27 3.73
N ILE A 18 -11.06 0.16 3.29
CA ILE A 18 -11.43 -0.57 2.08
C ILE A 18 -12.07 0.41 1.12
N VAL A 19 -11.60 0.40 -0.12
CA VAL A 19 -12.17 1.23 -1.18
C VAL A 19 -13.23 0.40 -1.88
N LYS A 20 -14.44 0.93 -1.93
CA LYS A 20 -15.57 0.28 -2.59
C LYS A 20 -15.65 0.72 -4.03
N GLY A 21 -15.56 -0.22 -4.94
CA GLY A 21 -15.70 0.09 -6.35
C GLY A 21 -17.16 0.09 -6.78
N ILE A 22 -17.47 0.89 -7.78
CA ILE A 22 -18.81 0.98 -8.32
C ILE A 22 -19.21 -0.35 -8.97
N ASP A 23 -18.24 -1.05 -9.49
CA ASP A 23 -18.43 -2.32 -10.18
C ASP A 23 -18.28 -3.52 -9.23
N ASN A 24 -18.42 -3.28 -7.95
CA ASN A 24 -18.31 -4.31 -6.90
C ASN A 24 -16.88 -4.86 -6.71
N GLU A 25 -15.92 -4.12 -7.16
CA GLU A 25 -14.52 -4.48 -6.93
C GLU A 25 -14.02 -3.71 -5.72
N ASP A 26 -13.91 -4.38 -4.60
CA ASP A 26 -13.39 -3.77 -3.39
C ASP A 26 -11.89 -3.97 -3.32
N LYS A 27 -11.20 -2.98 -2.74
CA LYS A 27 -9.75 -3.04 -2.60
C LYS A 27 -9.36 -2.60 -1.21
N VAL A 28 -8.36 -3.27 -0.65
CA VAL A 28 -7.78 -2.83 0.61
C VAL A 28 -6.90 -1.62 0.31
N CYS A 29 -7.08 -0.57 1.07
CA CYS A 29 -6.35 0.67 0.87
C CYS A 29 -5.28 0.84 1.93
N TYR A 30 -4.05 1.08 1.50
CA TYR A 30 -2.91 1.28 2.36
C TYR A 30 -2.48 2.73 2.34
N SER A 31 -1.95 3.20 3.47
CA SER A 31 -1.37 4.53 3.50
C SER A 31 0.04 4.48 2.92
N PHE A 32 0.25 5.22 1.86
CA PHE A 32 1.57 5.27 1.22
C PHE A 32 2.65 5.74 2.21
N GLN A 33 2.36 6.79 2.97
CA GLN A 33 3.32 7.31 3.92
C GLN A 33 3.69 6.29 4.99
N GLN A 34 2.70 5.53 5.45
CA GLN A 34 2.97 4.52 6.46
C GLN A 34 3.78 3.36 5.91
N VAL A 35 3.52 2.97 4.67
CA VAL A 35 4.30 1.92 4.03
C VAL A 35 5.76 2.35 3.90
N ILE A 36 5.98 3.57 3.41
CA ILE A 36 7.34 4.08 3.25
C ILE A 36 8.03 4.22 4.61
N ALA A 37 7.32 4.73 5.60
CA ALA A 37 7.89 4.87 6.94
C ALA A 37 8.28 3.52 7.52
N LYS A 38 7.47 2.51 7.28
CA LYS A 38 7.75 1.17 7.77
C LYS A 38 9.00 0.59 7.11
N LEU A 39 9.15 0.78 5.82
CA LEU A 39 10.34 0.32 5.10
C LEU A 39 11.60 1.01 5.63
N MET A 40 11.51 2.30 5.88
CA MET A 40 12.65 3.03 6.39
C MET A 40 13.03 2.60 7.80
N ARG A 41 12.02 2.33 8.62
CA ARG A 41 12.26 1.97 10.02
C ARG A 41 12.71 0.52 10.17
N ASP A 42 11.99 -0.40 9.54
CA ASP A 42 12.22 -1.82 9.77
C ASP A 42 13.30 -2.41 8.88
N ASP A 43 13.42 -1.90 7.66
CA ASP A 43 14.40 -2.40 6.70
C ASP A 43 15.57 -1.46 6.53
N ASP A 44 15.62 -0.44 7.35
CA ASP A 44 16.76 0.48 7.39
C ASP A 44 17.04 1.13 6.04
N MET A 45 15.99 1.42 5.30
CA MET A 45 16.11 2.05 3.99
C MET A 45 16.09 3.57 4.10
N THR A 46 16.78 4.23 3.17
CA THR A 46 16.59 5.66 3.02
C THR A 46 15.24 5.90 2.37
N ALA A 47 14.77 7.14 2.39
CA ALA A 47 13.50 7.48 1.75
C ALA A 47 13.53 7.14 0.27
N GLU A 48 14.66 7.38 -0.38
CA GLU A 48 14.82 7.07 -1.80
C GLU A 48 14.75 5.58 -2.07
N ASP A 49 15.43 4.80 -1.24
CA ASP A 49 15.42 3.35 -1.38
C ASP A 49 14.04 2.78 -1.14
N ALA A 50 13.35 3.30 -0.14
CA ALA A 50 12.01 2.84 0.18
C ALA A 50 11.05 3.13 -0.97
N LEU A 51 11.18 4.29 -1.57
CA LEU A 51 10.34 4.68 -2.69
C LEU A 51 10.59 3.78 -3.90
N GLU A 52 11.83 3.49 -4.17
CA GLU A 52 12.21 2.58 -5.25
C GLU A 52 11.66 1.19 -5.01
N HIS A 53 11.82 0.71 -3.79
CA HIS A 53 11.30 -0.61 -3.41
C HIS A 53 9.79 -0.66 -3.59
N PHE A 54 9.11 0.40 -3.20
CA PHE A 54 7.67 0.49 -3.33
C PHE A 54 7.24 0.36 -4.79
N HIS A 55 7.90 1.12 -5.67
CA HIS A 55 7.53 1.11 -7.09
C HIS A 55 7.84 -0.22 -7.78
N TYR A 56 8.99 -0.78 -7.51
CA TYR A 56 9.42 -1.98 -8.22
C TYR A 56 8.88 -3.27 -7.64
N ASN A 57 8.67 -3.30 -6.33
CA ASN A 57 8.29 -4.55 -5.68
C ASN A 57 6.86 -4.58 -5.19
N MET A 58 6.24 -3.44 -5.03
CA MET A 58 4.87 -3.40 -4.53
C MET A 58 3.87 -3.01 -5.59
N MET A 59 4.10 -1.89 -6.26
CA MET A 59 3.16 -1.45 -7.29
C MET A 59 3.12 -2.42 -8.48
N GLY A 60 4.23 -3.05 -8.78
CA GLY A 60 4.31 -3.94 -9.92
C GLY A 60 4.00 -5.40 -9.62
N SER A 61 3.86 -5.77 -8.35
CA SER A 61 3.70 -7.18 -7.97
C SER A 61 2.25 -7.64 -7.92
N TYR A 62 1.33 -6.72 -7.75
CA TYR A 62 -0.09 -7.04 -7.60
C TYR A 62 -0.85 -6.56 -8.82
N VAL A 63 -1.47 -7.49 -9.54
CA VAL A 63 -2.21 -7.16 -10.75
C VAL A 63 -3.56 -7.87 -10.69
N GLY A 64 -4.53 -7.32 -11.41
CA GLY A 64 -5.85 -7.92 -11.51
C GLY A 64 -6.88 -7.19 -10.68
N GLU A 65 -8.04 -7.83 -10.55
CA GLU A 65 -9.13 -7.28 -9.75
C GLU A 65 -8.76 -7.39 -8.27
N ASN A 66 -9.29 -6.51 -7.45
CA ASN A 66 -9.08 -6.50 -6.00
C ASN A 66 -7.61 -6.26 -5.59
N THR A 67 -6.81 -5.74 -6.49
CA THR A 67 -5.42 -5.36 -6.16
C THR A 67 -5.42 -4.28 -5.09
N PRO A 68 -4.49 -4.32 -4.13
CA PRO A 68 -4.41 -3.25 -3.13
C PRO A 68 -4.20 -1.90 -3.78
N CYS A 69 -4.74 -0.88 -3.17
CA CYS A 69 -4.51 0.49 -3.61
C CYS A 69 -3.81 1.27 -2.51
N PHE A 70 -3.25 2.42 -2.90
CA PHE A 70 -2.45 3.22 -1.98
C PHE A 70 -2.95 4.66 -1.99
N LEU A 71 -3.12 5.21 -0.79
CA LEU A 71 -3.57 6.58 -0.64
C LEU A 71 -2.36 7.48 -0.43
N PHE A 72 -2.19 8.44 -1.32
CA PHE A 72 -1.18 9.48 -1.22
C PHE A 72 -1.84 10.70 -0.63
N LYS A 73 -1.41 11.08 0.56
CA LYS A 73 -2.05 12.18 1.26
C LYS A 73 -1.57 13.51 0.71
N GLU A 74 -2.50 14.28 0.19
CA GLU A 74 -2.20 15.58 -0.38
C GLU A 74 -1.82 16.57 0.69
N GLY A 75 -0.83 17.42 0.40
CA GLY A 75 -0.40 18.42 1.35
C GLY A 75 0.61 17.90 2.36
N ASP A 76 0.87 16.63 2.35
CA ASP A 76 1.80 16.00 3.27
C ASP A 76 3.12 15.78 2.57
N HIS A 77 3.79 16.84 2.30
CA HIS A 77 5.03 16.80 1.55
C HIS A 77 6.19 16.62 2.47
N GLY A 78 6.45 15.54 2.68
CA GLY A 78 7.66 15.20 3.41
C GLY A 78 8.38 15.91 4.15
#